data_2bd39855fb416c2b34382f9b82dec3bc
#
_entry.id   2bd39855fb416c2b34382f9b82dec3bc
#
_cell.length_a   1.000
_cell.length_b   1.000
_cell.length_c   1.000
_cell.angle_alpha   90.00
_cell.angle_beta   90.00
_cell.angle_gamma   90.00
#
_symmetry.space_group_name_H-M   'P 1'
#
loop_
_entity.id
_entity.type
_entity.pdbx_description
1 polymer ?
#
loop_
_entity_poly.entity_id
_entity_poly.type
_entity_poly.pdbx_seq_one_letter_code
_entity_poly.pdbx_strand_id
1 'polypeptide(L)'
;YSAVPTAENPLAPINSFWTAACDSGIVLANAGAVLADATPGPNAALCTQVGLADVRIDGQLLDRDRNLTKFSPVPQPMGSNMGFETLDVQVTVPNPQVAAALGLTVEKPEDGWPVVILAHGITSQKEDMLAVTGALSLAGFATFAIDQPIHGSRGFDLNGDGVDELNATTVSATHYLNVAVLPAGRDNLRQSVSDLLGLRLGLNAVVDTTASQSVDIDTSNVSIFGVSLGAIT
;
A
#
# COMPACT_ATOMS: atom_id res chain seq x y z
N TYR A 1 -3.16 -5.34 3.23
CA TYR A 1 -3.35 -6.79 3.22
C TYR A 1 -4.82 -7.14 3.36
N SER A 2 -5.26 -8.12 2.59
CA SER A 2 -6.60 -8.66 2.75
C SER A 2 -6.68 -9.73 3.85
N ALA A 3 -5.56 -10.27 4.31
CA ALA A 3 -5.52 -11.24 5.40
C ALA A 3 -4.16 -11.26 6.13
N VAL A 4 -4.22 -11.58 7.40
CA VAL A 4 -3.06 -11.92 8.23
C VAL A 4 -2.94 -13.45 8.34
N PRO A 5 -1.75 -14.01 8.62
CA PRO A 5 -1.61 -15.46 8.83
C PRO A 5 -2.47 -15.92 10.02
N THR A 6 -3.07 -17.08 9.88
CA THR A 6 -3.75 -17.78 10.97
C THR A 6 -3.26 -19.21 11.05
N ALA A 7 -3.53 -19.90 12.15
CA ALA A 7 -3.16 -21.30 12.30
C ALA A 7 -3.79 -22.20 11.23
N GLU A 8 -5.03 -21.87 10.81
CA GLU A 8 -5.78 -22.60 9.78
C GLU A 8 -5.34 -22.21 8.36
N ASN A 9 -4.85 -20.98 8.16
CA ASN A 9 -4.40 -20.50 6.87
C ASN A 9 -3.15 -19.62 7.00
N PRO A 10 -1.97 -20.25 7.23
CA PRO A 10 -0.71 -19.50 7.40
C PRO A 10 -0.26 -18.78 6.13
N LEU A 11 -0.73 -19.23 4.96
CA LEU A 11 -0.40 -18.62 3.66
C LEU A 11 -1.42 -17.56 3.22
N ALA A 12 -2.35 -17.15 4.09
CA ALA A 12 -3.34 -16.13 3.77
C ALA A 12 -2.70 -14.85 3.18
N PRO A 13 -1.59 -14.32 3.69
CA PRO A 13 -1.01 -13.08 3.17
C PRO A 13 -0.63 -13.13 1.69
N ILE A 14 -0.18 -14.28 1.20
CA ILE A 14 0.26 -14.44 -0.18
C ILE A 14 -0.82 -15.02 -1.11
N ASN A 15 -1.91 -15.57 -0.55
CA ASN A 15 -3.00 -16.18 -1.32
C ASN A 15 -4.27 -15.35 -1.34
N SER A 16 -4.38 -14.33 -0.51
CA SER A 16 -5.55 -13.46 -0.47
C SER A 16 -5.44 -12.32 -1.47
N PHE A 17 -6.59 -11.83 -1.92
CA PHE A 17 -6.70 -10.72 -2.87
C PHE A 17 -7.93 -9.88 -2.56
N TRP A 18 -7.99 -8.69 -3.12
CA TRP A 18 -9.11 -7.77 -2.95
C TRP A 18 -10.35 -8.32 -3.65
N THR A 19 -11.46 -8.36 -2.94
CA THR A 19 -12.76 -8.68 -3.49
C THR A 19 -13.53 -7.40 -3.83
N ALA A 20 -14.53 -7.54 -4.71
CA ALA A 20 -15.40 -6.42 -5.05
C ALA A 20 -16.56 -6.30 -4.05
N ALA A 21 -16.92 -5.06 -3.73
CA ALA A 21 -18.10 -4.76 -2.92
C ALA A 21 -19.40 -5.03 -3.67
N CYS A 22 -19.37 -4.88 -5.00
CA CYS A 22 -20.55 -4.94 -5.87
C CYS A 22 -20.50 -6.15 -6.79
N ASP A 23 -21.68 -6.59 -7.23
CA ASP A 23 -21.81 -7.59 -8.28
C ASP A 23 -21.36 -7.01 -9.62
N SER A 24 -20.66 -7.82 -10.41
CA SER A 24 -20.29 -7.46 -11.78
C SER A 24 -21.54 -7.27 -12.64
N GLY A 25 -21.56 -6.24 -13.48
CA GLY A 25 -22.65 -6.04 -14.45
C GLY A 25 -22.87 -7.25 -15.37
N ILE A 26 -21.82 -8.04 -15.65
CA ILE A 26 -21.92 -9.27 -16.43
C ILE A 26 -22.67 -10.35 -15.64
N VAL A 27 -22.34 -10.51 -14.35
CA VAL A 27 -23.03 -11.48 -13.48
C VAL A 27 -24.49 -11.13 -13.35
N LEU A 28 -24.82 -9.85 -13.12
CA LEU A 28 -26.20 -9.37 -13.04
C LEU A 28 -26.97 -9.61 -14.35
N ALA A 29 -26.36 -9.31 -15.50
CA ALA A 29 -26.99 -9.54 -16.80
C ALA A 29 -27.28 -11.02 -17.07
N ASN A 30 -26.44 -11.93 -16.58
CA ASN A 30 -26.58 -13.37 -16.75
C ASN A 30 -27.52 -14.01 -15.72
N ALA A 31 -27.82 -13.35 -14.60
CA ALA A 31 -28.65 -13.88 -13.52
C ALA A 31 -30.13 -14.02 -13.93
N GLY A 32 -30.61 -13.20 -14.87
CA GLY A 32 -31.96 -13.35 -15.43
C GLY A 32 -33.05 -13.33 -14.37
N ALA A 33 -33.97 -14.34 -14.45
CA ALA A 33 -35.14 -14.43 -13.57
C ALA A 33 -34.78 -14.62 -12.09
N VAL A 34 -33.59 -15.11 -11.76
CA VAL A 34 -33.14 -15.31 -10.36
C VAL A 34 -33.10 -14.00 -9.59
N LEU A 35 -32.93 -12.86 -10.28
CA LEU A 35 -32.94 -11.54 -9.64
C LEU A 35 -34.30 -11.13 -9.08
N ALA A 36 -35.41 -11.81 -9.46
CA ALA A 36 -36.74 -11.52 -8.90
C ALA A 36 -36.79 -11.79 -7.39
N ASP A 37 -35.99 -12.76 -6.91
CA ASP A 37 -35.93 -13.15 -5.50
C ASP A 37 -34.74 -12.52 -4.78
N ALA A 38 -34.02 -11.59 -5.43
CA ALA A 38 -32.85 -10.96 -4.89
C ALA A 38 -33.18 -9.98 -3.76
N THR A 39 -32.39 -10.01 -2.70
CA THR A 39 -32.41 -9.04 -1.61
C THR A 39 -31.16 -8.16 -1.64
N PRO A 40 -31.24 -6.89 -1.19
CA PRO A 40 -30.05 -6.03 -1.09
C PRO A 40 -28.99 -6.62 -0.15
N GLY A 41 -27.74 -6.59 -0.59
CA GLY A 41 -26.59 -6.90 0.24
C GLY A 41 -26.13 -5.70 1.09
N PRO A 42 -25.13 -5.91 1.97
CA PRO A 42 -24.65 -4.88 2.90
C PRO A 42 -24.05 -3.65 2.21
N ASN A 43 -23.53 -3.80 1.00
CA ASN A 43 -22.94 -2.69 0.23
C ASN A 43 -23.90 -2.10 -0.80
N ALA A 44 -25.21 -2.45 -0.77
CA ALA A 44 -26.17 -2.02 -1.79
C ALA A 44 -26.21 -0.49 -1.99
N ALA A 45 -26.15 0.28 -0.90
CA ALA A 45 -26.15 1.74 -0.96
C ALA A 45 -24.90 2.29 -1.67
N LEU A 46 -23.71 1.74 -1.35
CA LEU A 46 -22.46 2.10 -2.00
C LEU A 46 -22.48 1.73 -3.48
N CYS A 47 -22.92 0.52 -3.81
CA CYS A 47 -22.96 0.02 -5.17
C CYS A 47 -23.91 0.84 -6.06
N THR A 48 -25.06 1.25 -5.53
CA THR A 48 -26.02 2.09 -6.25
C THR A 48 -25.42 3.45 -6.64
N GLN A 49 -24.56 4.06 -5.80
CA GLN A 49 -23.91 5.33 -6.10
C GLN A 49 -23.02 5.27 -7.35
N VAL A 50 -22.53 4.10 -7.68
CA VAL A 50 -21.63 3.88 -8.85
C VAL A 50 -22.34 3.11 -9.99
N GLY A 51 -23.66 3.01 -9.93
CA GLY A 51 -24.47 2.36 -10.98
C GLY A 51 -24.35 0.84 -11.01
N LEU A 52 -23.96 0.23 -9.88
CA LEU A 52 -23.85 -1.22 -9.68
C LEU A 52 -24.86 -1.67 -8.63
N ALA A 53 -24.92 -2.98 -8.36
CA ALA A 53 -25.73 -3.57 -7.32
C ALA A 53 -24.90 -4.47 -6.39
N ASP A 54 -25.39 -4.68 -5.18
CA ASP A 54 -24.97 -5.73 -4.29
C ASP A 54 -26.20 -6.51 -3.87
N VAL A 55 -26.35 -7.72 -4.40
CA VAL A 55 -27.54 -8.55 -4.16
C VAL A 55 -27.20 -9.90 -3.56
N ARG A 56 -28.19 -10.47 -2.88
CA ARG A 56 -28.14 -11.80 -2.29
C ARG A 56 -29.31 -12.61 -2.77
N ILE A 57 -29.07 -13.89 -3.04
CA ILE A 57 -30.11 -14.90 -3.28
C ILE A 57 -30.06 -15.87 -2.11
N ASP A 58 -31.13 -15.99 -1.37
CA ASP A 58 -31.20 -16.80 -0.14
C ASP A 58 -30.05 -16.47 0.84
N GLY A 59 -29.68 -15.19 0.95
CA GLY A 59 -28.60 -14.72 1.81
C GLY A 59 -27.19 -14.95 1.26
N GLN A 60 -27.04 -15.61 0.11
CA GLN A 60 -25.77 -15.93 -0.50
C GLN A 60 -25.36 -14.90 -1.57
N LEU A 61 -24.05 -14.76 -1.79
CA LEU A 61 -23.51 -13.97 -2.89
C LEU A 61 -23.95 -14.56 -4.24
N LEU A 62 -24.40 -13.71 -5.16
CA LEU A 62 -24.70 -14.10 -6.53
C LEU A 62 -23.41 -14.55 -7.27
N ASP A 63 -22.33 -13.81 -7.10
CA ASP A 63 -20.98 -14.19 -7.51
C ASP A 63 -20.15 -14.50 -6.26
N ARG A 64 -19.81 -15.77 -6.07
CA ARG A 64 -19.05 -16.21 -4.88
C ARG A 64 -17.63 -15.68 -4.87
N ASP A 65 -17.02 -15.51 -6.03
CA ASP A 65 -15.61 -15.10 -6.14
C ASP A 65 -15.45 -13.58 -6.00
N ARG A 66 -16.45 -12.82 -6.42
CA ARG A 66 -16.46 -11.35 -6.35
C ARG A 66 -15.11 -10.70 -6.63
N ASN A 67 -14.48 -11.12 -7.72
CA ASN A 67 -13.19 -10.57 -8.11
C ASN A 67 -13.31 -9.08 -8.45
N LEU A 68 -12.35 -8.29 -7.95
CA LEU A 68 -12.22 -6.89 -8.32
C LEU A 68 -11.78 -6.78 -9.79
N THR A 69 -12.66 -6.29 -10.66
CA THR A 69 -12.45 -6.18 -12.11
C THR A 69 -12.93 -4.83 -12.63
N LYS A 70 -12.70 -4.55 -13.91
CA LYS A 70 -13.25 -3.34 -14.55
C LYS A 70 -14.79 -3.31 -14.60
N PHE A 71 -15.46 -4.45 -14.44
CA PHE A 71 -16.92 -4.57 -14.40
C PHE A 71 -17.47 -4.52 -12.98
N SER A 72 -16.63 -4.63 -11.99
CA SER A 72 -16.90 -4.40 -10.57
C SER A 72 -15.65 -3.79 -9.93
N PRO A 73 -15.42 -2.49 -10.13
CA PRO A 73 -14.17 -1.83 -9.76
C PRO A 73 -14.13 -1.35 -8.30
N VAL A 74 -15.23 -1.45 -7.57
CA VAL A 74 -15.30 -0.96 -6.19
C VAL A 74 -14.75 -2.02 -5.25
N PRO A 75 -13.64 -1.76 -4.53
CA PRO A 75 -13.12 -2.72 -3.56
C PRO A 75 -14.09 -2.89 -2.40
N GLN A 76 -14.10 -4.09 -1.82
CA GLN A 76 -14.83 -4.36 -0.58
C GLN A 76 -14.32 -3.42 0.52
N PRO A 77 -15.18 -2.61 1.17
CA PRO A 77 -14.76 -1.80 2.30
C PRO A 77 -14.12 -2.67 3.39
N MET A 78 -13.08 -2.15 4.03
CA MET A 78 -12.50 -2.82 5.19
C MET A 78 -13.53 -2.89 6.30
N GLY A 79 -13.80 -4.09 6.80
CA GLY A 79 -14.66 -4.29 7.97
C GLY A 79 -13.99 -3.79 9.25
N SER A 80 -14.78 -3.57 10.30
CA SER A 80 -14.30 -3.15 11.62
C SER A 80 -13.27 -4.10 12.26
N ASN A 81 -13.18 -5.32 11.77
CA ASN A 81 -12.25 -6.36 12.25
C ASN A 81 -10.95 -6.45 11.44
N MET A 82 -10.81 -5.68 10.38
CA MET A 82 -9.57 -5.58 9.61
C MET A 82 -8.79 -4.38 10.17
N GLY A 83 -7.80 -4.66 11.02
CA GLY A 83 -6.96 -3.63 11.63
C GLY A 83 -6.20 -2.81 10.59
N PHE A 84 -5.79 -1.61 10.99
CA PHE A 84 -4.79 -0.86 10.26
C PHE A 84 -3.41 -1.48 10.53
N GLU A 85 -2.60 -1.59 9.51
CA GLU A 85 -1.19 -1.91 9.67
C GLU A 85 -0.42 -0.63 10.00
N THR A 86 0.41 -0.68 11.03
CA THR A 86 1.37 0.40 11.31
C THR A 86 2.62 0.13 10.51
N LEU A 87 3.03 1.10 9.70
CA LEU A 87 4.23 1.00 8.87
C LEU A 87 5.37 1.82 9.46
N ASP A 88 6.54 1.22 9.50
CA ASP A 88 7.77 1.93 9.81
C ASP A 88 8.16 2.82 8.64
N VAL A 89 8.40 4.09 8.92
CA VAL A 89 8.83 5.07 7.93
C VAL A 89 10.27 5.43 8.16
N GLN A 90 11.12 5.23 7.15
CA GLN A 90 12.48 5.73 7.13
C GLN A 90 12.47 7.19 6.67
N VAL A 91 13.06 8.08 7.47
CA VAL A 91 13.11 9.53 7.18
C VAL A 91 14.55 10.00 7.17
N THR A 92 14.91 10.81 6.17
CA THR A 92 16.16 11.59 6.20
C THR A 92 15.84 13.05 5.91
N VAL A 93 16.56 13.94 6.59
CA VAL A 93 16.46 15.39 6.36
C VAL A 93 17.85 15.94 6.06
N PRO A 94 17.97 16.99 5.22
CA PRO A 94 19.24 17.67 4.98
C PRO A 94 19.86 18.20 6.27
N ASN A 95 21.18 18.08 6.37
CA ASN A 95 21.94 18.67 7.47
C ASN A 95 22.90 19.74 6.93
N PRO A 96 22.60 21.03 7.14
CA PRO A 96 23.45 22.13 6.67
C PRO A 96 24.86 22.08 7.19
N GLN A 97 25.10 21.57 8.40
CA GLN A 97 26.44 21.48 8.98
C GLN A 97 27.30 20.41 8.28
N VAL A 98 26.67 19.26 7.92
CA VAL A 98 27.36 18.23 7.14
C VAL A 98 27.66 18.74 5.73
N ALA A 99 26.73 19.43 5.10
CA ALA A 99 26.96 20.04 3.79
C ALA A 99 28.12 21.05 3.83
N ALA A 100 28.17 21.93 4.83
CA ALA A 100 29.24 22.90 5.02
C ALA A 100 30.62 22.24 5.23
N ALA A 101 30.68 21.12 5.97
CA ALA A 101 31.89 20.35 6.15
C ALA A 101 32.41 19.74 4.82
N LEU A 102 31.55 19.56 3.82
CA LEU A 102 31.88 19.12 2.46
C LEU A 102 32.12 20.29 1.49
N GLY A 103 32.12 21.54 1.98
CA GLY A 103 32.29 22.74 1.16
C GLY A 103 31.04 23.12 0.35
N LEU A 104 29.85 22.61 0.73
CA LEU A 104 28.60 22.89 0.08
C LEU A 104 27.70 23.78 0.96
N THR A 105 26.85 24.58 0.34
CA THR A 105 25.85 25.38 1.02
C THR A 105 24.48 24.78 0.76
N VAL A 106 23.81 24.32 1.84
CA VAL A 106 22.43 23.83 1.81
C VAL A 106 21.69 24.56 2.92
N GLU A 107 20.66 25.32 2.55
CA GLU A 107 19.88 26.12 3.49
C GLU A 107 18.44 25.62 3.52
N LYS A 108 17.85 25.52 4.72
CA LYS A 108 16.44 25.13 4.87
C LYS A 108 15.56 26.26 4.35
N PRO A 109 14.66 25.97 3.38
CA PRO A 109 13.65 26.93 2.95
C PRO A 109 12.71 27.32 4.09
N GLU A 110 12.08 28.49 3.99
CA GLU A 110 11.14 28.98 5.01
C GLU A 110 9.94 28.03 5.17
N ASP A 111 9.46 27.46 4.07
CA ASP A 111 8.35 26.50 4.06
C ASP A 111 8.77 25.05 4.40
N GLY A 112 10.03 24.82 4.75
CA GLY A 112 10.59 23.50 5.01
C GLY A 112 11.27 22.86 3.80
N TRP A 113 11.82 21.65 3.98
CA TRP A 113 12.50 20.92 2.91
C TRP A 113 11.48 20.31 1.95
N PRO A 114 11.66 20.46 0.62
CA PRO A 114 10.90 19.69 -0.35
C PRO A 114 11.13 18.19 -0.13
N VAL A 115 10.13 17.38 -0.38
CA VAL A 115 10.12 15.96 -0.04
C VAL A 115 10.25 15.09 -1.27
N VAL A 116 11.04 14.01 -1.16
CA VAL A 116 11.03 12.89 -2.10
C VAL A 116 10.60 11.63 -1.37
N ILE A 117 9.48 11.05 -1.78
CA ILE A 117 9.08 9.71 -1.37
C ILE A 117 9.90 8.72 -2.19
N LEU A 118 10.56 7.77 -1.53
CA LEU A 118 11.40 6.77 -2.15
C LEU A 118 10.68 5.42 -2.15
N ALA A 119 10.51 4.82 -3.32
CA ALA A 119 9.88 3.53 -3.51
C ALA A 119 10.91 2.50 -4.01
N HIS A 120 11.18 1.48 -3.21
CA HIS A 120 12.17 0.45 -3.50
C HIS A 120 11.70 -0.56 -4.55
N GLY A 121 12.64 -1.33 -5.12
CA GLY A 121 12.38 -2.40 -6.09
C GLY A 121 11.93 -3.72 -5.46
N ILE A 122 11.59 -4.69 -6.32
CA ILE A 122 11.35 -6.07 -5.89
C ILE A 122 12.59 -6.64 -5.21
N THR A 123 12.43 -7.44 -4.18
CA THR A 123 13.49 -8.03 -3.34
C THR A 123 14.36 -7.02 -2.56
N SER A 124 14.03 -5.75 -2.62
CA SER A 124 14.67 -4.66 -1.88
C SER A 124 13.81 -4.27 -0.66
N GLN A 125 14.23 -3.27 0.08
CA GLN A 125 13.55 -2.72 1.26
C GLN A 125 13.84 -1.22 1.39
N LYS A 126 13.14 -0.54 2.31
CA LYS A 126 13.29 0.91 2.50
C LYS A 126 14.72 1.32 2.84
N GLU A 127 15.47 0.50 3.57
CA GLU A 127 16.85 0.76 3.96
C GLU A 127 17.80 0.81 2.75
N ASP A 128 17.53 0.07 1.67
CA ASP A 128 18.34 0.10 0.45
C ASP A 128 18.26 1.47 -0.24
N MET A 129 17.18 2.20 -0.02
CA MET A 129 17.00 3.55 -0.54
C MET A 129 17.94 4.57 0.10
N LEU A 130 18.61 4.23 1.21
CA LEU A 130 19.68 5.08 1.79
C LEU A 130 20.82 5.35 0.79
N ALA A 131 20.99 4.48 -0.19
CA ALA A 131 22.01 4.68 -1.23
C ALA A 131 21.86 6.00 -2.00
N VAL A 132 20.65 6.57 -2.09
CA VAL A 132 20.39 7.83 -2.81
C VAL A 132 20.14 9.02 -1.88
N THR A 133 19.87 8.78 -0.59
CA THR A 133 19.47 9.85 0.34
C THR A 133 20.56 10.87 0.59
N GLY A 134 21.84 10.47 0.58
CA GLY A 134 22.96 11.39 0.74
C GLY A 134 23.01 12.46 -0.35
N ALA A 135 22.86 12.04 -1.61
CA ALA A 135 22.83 12.96 -2.75
C ALA A 135 21.60 13.87 -2.70
N LEU A 136 20.41 13.33 -2.36
CA LEU A 136 19.18 14.11 -2.22
C LEU A 136 19.28 15.11 -1.07
N SER A 137 19.85 14.72 0.08
CA SER A 137 20.05 15.63 1.22
C SER A 137 21.01 16.78 0.87
N LEU A 138 22.09 16.52 0.12
CA LEU A 138 22.98 17.56 -0.36
C LEU A 138 22.35 18.46 -1.42
N ALA A 139 21.32 17.97 -2.12
CA ALA A 139 20.48 18.75 -3.03
C ALA A 139 19.33 19.49 -2.34
N GLY A 140 19.19 19.35 -1.00
CA GLY A 140 18.19 20.07 -0.22
C GLY A 140 16.83 19.37 -0.15
N PHE A 141 16.75 18.04 -0.30
CA PHE A 141 15.51 17.27 -0.20
C PHE A 141 15.48 16.43 1.07
N ALA A 142 14.34 16.46 1.77
CA ALA A 142 14.00 15.44 2.73
C ALA A 142 13.48 14.17 2.03
N THR A 143 13.72 12.99 2.59
CA THR A 143 13.26 11.74 1.99
C THR A 143 12.42 10.91 2.97
N PHE A 144 11.43 10.22 2.44
CA PHE A 144 10.56 9.30 3.17
C PHE A 144 10.47 7.99 2.41
N ALA A 145 10.65 6.87 3.08
CA ALA A 145 10.52 5.55 2.50
C ALA A 145 9.75 4.60 3.41
N ILE A 146 8.94 3.73 2.83
CA ILE A 146 8.27 2.61 3.49
C ILE A 146 8.57 1.32 2.74
N ASP A 147 8.48 0.20 3.43
CA ASP A 147 8.51 -1.10 2.77
C ASP A 147 7.21 -1.34 2.01
N GLN A 148 7.32 -1.92 0.81
CA GLN A 148 6.17 -2.41 0.07
C GLN A 148 5.58 -3.66 0.77
N PRO A 149 4.33 -4.06 0.48
CA PRO A 149 3.74 -5.27 1.07
C PRO A 149 4.69 -6.47 0.98
N ILE A 150 4.79 -7.22 2.07
CA ILE A 150 5.58 -8.47 2.17
C ILE A 150 7.09 -8.25 1.88
N HIS A 151 7.60 -7.01 2.01
CA HIS A 151 9.04 -6.71 1.93
C HIS A 151 9.57 -6.17 3.25
N GLY A 152 10.86 -6.29 3.47
CA GLY A 152 11.57 -5.72 4.62
C GLY A 152 10.86 -6.03 5.93
N SER A 153 10.50 -5.01 6.70
CA SER A 153 9.80 -5.14 7.99
C SER A 153 8.33 -5.61 7.89
N ARG A 154 7.82 -5.82 6.68
CA ARG A 154 6.43 -6.28 6.44
C ARG A 154 6.36 -7.76 6.06
N GLY A 155 7.38 -8.54 6.38
CA GLY A 155 7.36 -9.98 6.30
C GLY A 155 6.50 -10.61 7.41
N PHE A 156 6.36 -11.93 7.36
CA PHE A 156 5.63 -12.69 8.37
C PHE A 156 6.48 -13.84 8.88
N ASP A 157 6.83 -13.76 10.16
CA ASP A 157 7.38 -14.86 10.95
C ASP A 157 6.21 -15.73 11.41
N LEU A 158 6.07 -16.90 10.80
CA LEU A 158 4.92 -17.80 11.04
C LEU A 158 5.13 -18.71 12.24
N ASN A 159 6.36 -18.92 12.66
CA ASN A 159 6.72 -19.87 13.70
C ASN A 159 7.23 -19.19 14.99
N GLY A 160 7.52 -17.88 14.95
CA GLY A 160 7.93 -17.09 16.11
C GLY A 160 9.40 -17.22 16.45
N ASP A 161 10.26 -17.61 15.48
CA ASP A 161 11.71 -17.75 15.71
C ASP A 161 12.51 -16.49 15.37
N GLY A 162 11.85 -15.43 14.89
CA GLY A 162 12.45 -14.16 14.50
C GLY A 162 12.93 -14.12 13.05
N VAL A 163 12.60 -15.12 12.24
CA VAL A 163 12.90 -15.19 10.81
C VAL A 163 11.59 -15.29 10.03
N ASP A 164 11.43 -14.45 9.02
CA ASP A 164 10.22 -14.48 8.20
C ASP A 164 10.21 -15.69 7.26
N GLU A 165 9.12 -16.44 7.25
CA GLU A 165 8.82 -17.43 6.21
C GLU A 165 8.20 -16.80 4.97
N LEU A 166 7.48 -15.69 5.12
CA LEU A 166 6.87 -14.97 4.01
C LEU A 166 7.48 -13.57 3.91
N ASN A 167 8.46 -13.41 3.05
CA ASN A 167 9.11 -12.12 2.80
C ASN A 167 9.65 -12.09 1.37
N ALA A 168 9.37 -11.03 0.63
CA ALA A 168 9.83 -10.88 -0.74
C ALA A 168 11.29 -10.42 -0.82
N THR A 169 11.82 -9.79 0.23
CA THR A 169 13.21 -9.34 0.32
C THR A 169 14.15 -10.50 0.65
N THR A 170 13.81 -11.28 1.67
CA THR A 170 14.73 -12.26 2.26
C THR A 170 14.47 -13.70 1.83
N VAL A 171 13.25 -14.03 1.38
CA VAL A 171 12.85 -15.40 1.07
C VAL A 171 12.57 -15.59 -0.42
N SER A 172 11.57 -14.94 -0.99
CA SER A 172 11.22 -15.12 -2.40
C SER A 172 10.41 -13.98 -2.97
N ALA A 173 10.83 -13.44 -4.11
CA ALA A 173 10.07 -12.47 -4.90
C ALA A 173 8.64 -12.97 -5.23
N THR A 174 8.42 -14.29 -5.29
CA THR A 174 7.11 -14.86 -5.59
C THR A 174 6.09 -14.69 -4.47
N HIS A 175 6.51 -14.33 -3.26
CA HIS A 175 5.59 -13.95 -2.19
C HIS A 175 4.83 -12.67 -2.54
N TYR A 176 5.45 -11.74 -3.26
CA TYR A 176 4.81 -10.53 -3.75
C TYR A 176 4.28 -10.68 -5.17
N LEU A 177 5.12 -11.13 -6.12
CA LEU A 177 4.74 -11.40 -7.52
C LEU A 177 4.19 -12.83 -7.63
N ASN A 178 3.04 -13.08 -7.02
CA ASN A 178 2.48 -14.43 -6.95
C ASN A 178 1.86 -14.86 -8.28
N VAL A 179 2.64 -15.57 -9.08
CA VAL A 179 2.19 -16.11 -10.37
C VAL A 179 1.26 -17.33 -10.23
N ALA A 180 1.24 -17.98 -9.07
CA ALA A 180 0.31 -19.06 -8.79
C ALA A 180 -1.10 -18.54 -8.45
N VAL A 181 -1.18 -17.34 -7.86
CA VAL A 181 -2.43 -16.66 -7.53
C VAL A 181 -2.37 -15.24 -8.11
N LEU A 182 -2.59 -15.12 -9.41
CA LEU A 182 -2.47 -13.84 -10.13
C LEU A 182 -3.27 -12.68 -9.52
N PRO A 183 -4.49 -12.89 -8.99
CA PRO A 183 -5.21 -11.83 -8.28
C PRO A 183 -4.44 -11.28 -7.06
N ALA A 184 -3.72 -12.13 -6.30
CA ALA A 184 -2.93 -11.69 -5.17
C ALA A 184 -1.74 -10.82 -5.62
N GLY A 185 -0.98 -11.27 -6.64
CA GLY A 185 0.11 -10.47 -7.22
C GLY A 185 -0.37 -9.11 -7.77
N ARG A 186 -1.51 -9.11 -8.48
CA ARG A 186 -2.15 -7.86 -8.93
C ARG A 186 -2.46 -6.92 -7.76
N ASP A 187 -3.01 -7.45 -6.70
CA ASP A 187 -3.50 -6.63 -5.59
C ASP A 187 -2.39 -6.21 -4.63
N ASN A 188 -1.27 -6.93 -4.60
CA ASN A 188 -0.04 -6.45 -3.97
C ASN A 188 0.46 -5.15 -4.64
N LEU A 189 0.43 -5.07 -5.98
CA LEU A 189 0.75 -3.83 -6.69
C LEU A 189 -0.21 -2.69 -6.32
N ARG A 190 -1.51 -2.98 -6.26
CA ARG A 190 -2.53 -1.99 -5.85
C ARG A 190 -2.32 -1.53 -4.41
N GLN A 191 -1.96 -2.46 -3.52
CA GLN A 191 -1.67 -2.11 -2.13
C GLN A 191 -0.43 -1.21 -2.04
N SER A 192 0.62 -1.47 -2.80
CA SER A 192 1.80 -0.59 -2.87
C SER A 192 1.42 0.83 -3.28
N VAL A 193 0.60 0.99 -4.32
CA VAL A 193 0.08 2.32 -4.73
C VAL A 193 -0.72 2.96 -3.61
N SER A 194 -1.62 2.20 -2.97
CA SER A 194 -2.45 2.70 -1.87
C SER A 194 -1.61 3.17 -0.68
N ASP A 195 -0.55 2.41 -0.33
CA ASP A 195 0.33 2.73 0.79
C ASP A 195 1.17 3.99 0.50
N LEU A 196 1.68 4.14 -0.73
CA LEU A 196 2.39 5.36 -1.16
C LEU A 196 1.48 6.59 -1.16
N LEU A 197 0.22 6.45 -1.60
CA LEU A 197 -0.78 7.51 -1.49
C LEU A 197 -1.12 7.82 -0.03
N GLY A 198 -1.22 6.79 0.81
CA GLY A 198 -1.41 6.91 2.25
C GLY A 198 -0.26 7.66 2.91
N LEU A 199 0.98 7.31 2.58
CA LEU A 199 2.17 8.03 3.02
C LEU A 199 2.13 9.49 2.58
N ARG A 200 1.84 9.76 1.29
CA ARG A 200 1.71 11.12 0.76
C ARG A 200 0.68 11.95 1.53
N LEU A 201 -0.47 11.37 1.86
CA LEU A 201 -1.50 12.04 2.65
C LEU A 201 -1.05 12.24 4.11
N GLY A 202 -0.39 11.24 4.69
CA GLY A 202 0.12 11.27 6.06
C GLY A 202 1.17 12.35 6.28
N LEU A 203 1.96 12.71 5.26
CA LEU A 203 2.93 13.80 5.34
C LEU A 203 2.28 15.13 5.73
N ASN A 204 1.01 15.36 5.41
CA ASN A 204 0.32 16.59 5.81
C ASN A 204 0.12 16.71 7.33
N ALA A 205 0.27 15.61 8.07
CA ALA A 205 0.22 15.60 9.54
C ALA A 205 1.62 15.62 10.18
N VAL A 206 2.70 15.48 9.37
CA VAL A 206 4.09 15.39 9.83
C VAL A 206 4.84 16.60 9.32
N VAL A 207 4.74 17.72 10.03
CA VAL A 207 5.41 18.96 9.63
C VAL A 207 6.73 19.19 10.37
N ASP A 208 6.93 18.56 11.52
CA ASP A 208 8.13 18.65 12.37
C ASP A 208 8.71 17.22 12.55
N THR A 209 9.79 16.92 11.85
CA THR A 209 10.46 15.61 11.89
C THR A 209 11.59 15.55 12.93
N THR A 210 11.95 16.68 13.52
CA THR A 210 13.07 16.81 14.45
C THR A 210 12.65 17.16 15.88
N ALA A 211 11.34 17.30 16.11
CA ALA A 211 10.76 17.77 17.37
C ALA A 211 11.29 19.16 17.80
N SER A 212 11.65 19.99 16.84
CA SER A 212 12.18 21.34 17.05
C SER A 212 11.07 22.40 17.20
N GLN A 213 9.82 22.00 17.06
CA GLN A 213 8.64 22.87 17.00
C GLN A 213 8.64 23.85 15.81
N SER A 214 9.41 23.52 14.75
CA SER A 214 9.45 24.27 13.51
C SER A 214 9.04 23.40 12.34
N VAL A 215 8.57 24.02 11.27
CA VAL A 215 8.26 23.29 10.01
C VAL A 215 9.56 22.76 9.43
N ASP A 216 9.66 21.44 9.26
CA ASP A 216 10.83 20.80 8.69
C ASP A 216 10.66 20.42 7.21
N ILE A 217 9.45 20.10 6.80
CA ILE A 217 9.14 19.63 5.45
C ILE A 217 8.06 20.48 4.77
N ASP A 218 8.22 20.72 3.49
CA ASP A 218 7.21 21.34 2.62
C ASP A 218 6.30 20.26 2.01
N THR A 219 5.13 20.07 2.60
CA THR A 219 4.15 19.10 2.14
C THR A 219 3.42 19.49 0.85
N SER A 220 3.63 20.72 0.37
CA SER A 220 3.12 21.19 -0.93
C SER A 220 4.04 20.78 -2.09
N ASN A 221 5.32 20.49 -1.80
CA ASN A 221 6.34 20.15 -2.78
C ASN A 221 6.86 18.72 -2.53
N VAL A 222 6.07 17.74 -2.99
CA VAL A 222 6.35 16.31 -2.81
C VAL A 222 6.49 15.63 -4.15
N SER A 223 7.61 14.96 -4.35
CA SER A 223 7.92 14.14 -5.52
C SER A 223 8.07 12.68 -5.12
N ILE A 224 7.99 11.76 -6.08
CA ILE A 224 8.24 10.33 -5.89
C ILE A 224 9.42 9.92 -6.77
N PHE A 225 10.33 9.14 -6.21
CA PHE A 225 11.42 8.48 -6.92
C PHE A 225 11.33 6.98 -6.66
N GLY A 226 11.16 6.21 -7.74
CA GLY A 226 11.02 4.76 -7.67
C GLY A 226 12.12 4.03 -8.43
N VAL A 227 12.52 2.88 -7.92
CA VAL A 227 13.49 1.98 -8.54
C VAL A 227 12.79 0.69 -8.94
N SER A 228 12.93 0.24 -10.22
CA SER A 228 12.35 -1.02 -10.70
C SER A 228 10.84 -1.12 -10.42
N LEU A 229 10.42 -2.04 -9.55
CA LEU A 229 9.03 -2.18 -9.10
C LEU A 229 8.48 -0.86 -8.54
N GLY A 230 9.25 -0.15 -7.72
CA GLY A 230 8.87 1.15 -7.16
C GLY A 230 8.62 2.25 -8.19
N ALA A 231 9.10 2.09 -9.43
CA ALA A 231 8.81 3.00 -10.54
C ALA A 231 7.52 2.61 -11.30
N ILE A 232 6.91 1.47 -10.96
CA ILE A 232 5.69 0.93 -11.58
C ILE A 232 4.48 1.18 -10.66
N THR A 233 4.71 1.23 -9.35
CA THR A 233 3.70 1.42 -8.29
C THR A 233 3.41 2.87 -7.90
#